data_5ca4b351b64a5afed9ac71fd6a08ec6d
#
_entry.id   5ca4b351b64a5afed9ac71fd6a08ec6d
#
_cell.length_a   1.000
_cell.length_b   1.000
_cell.length_c   1.000
_cell.angle_alpha   90.00
_cell.angle_beta   90.00
_cell.angle_gamma   90.00
#
_symmetry.space_group_name_H-M   'P 1'
#
loop_
_entity.id
_entity.type
_entity.pdbx_description
1 polymer ?
#
loop_
_entity_poly.entity_id
_entity_poly.type
_entity_poly.pdbx_seq_one_letter_code
_entity_poly.pdbx_strand_id
1 'polypeptide(L)'
;MLRRFILDRSGNFGIMTALLVVPLLGAAGTAIDFGSALSLRTELYAAADAAAVGSITPKSDAATQANTMSGDGSLTLGKSEAQKIFFSQTSKKQGDVPVTVDISVQKKAGILSSTVSFNATMPTTFMQVMGFHQITVSGTATAQYETPSYMDFFMLLDNTPSMGVGATPDDITAMKKATANGHDKGKDKNCAFACHIVSEKGVEDKNSYYNVARNNGVTIRIDVVAAAVKALMAKAKDTQSMASQFRVAAYTFGKTAQDAKAAKLFKVSDLDYNLGAVAVATDMINLMSIPSQNYYNDQQTSFDEALKGIDTEIKGNAGMGTSNADRQKIVFFVADGVADSYKPAGCTSPKGVNGGRCIEPIDTSNCQKLKDRGIKVAVLYTTYLPLPDNDFYNDWVKPFETKIAAKMEECATPGFYFAVSPTDGIEEAMEALFLKIVSAPRITS
;
A
#
# COMPACT_ATOMS: atom_id res chain seq x y z
N MET A 1 73.41 -62.87 -30.90
CA MET A 1 72.20 -62.45 -30.26
C MET A 1 72.20 -60.95 -29.90
N LEU A 2 73.21 -60.38 -29.32
CA LEU A 2 73.28 -58.98 -28.89
C LEU A 2 73.10 -57.95 -30.04
N ARG A 3 73.62 -58.19 -31.21
CA ARG A 3 73.52 -57.31 -32.40
C ARG A 3 72.11 -57.19 -33.00
N ARG A 4 71.25 -58.21 -32.84
CA ARG A 4 69.82 -58.17 -33.23
C ARG A 4 69.01 -57.40 -32.21
N PHE A 5 69.34 -57.43 -30.94
CA PHE A 5 68.71 -56.71 -29.85
C PHE A 5 68.93 -55.18 -29.98
N ILE A 6 70.15 -54.77 -30.38
CA ILE A 6 70.54 -53.37 -30.54
C ILE A 6 69.93 -52.75 -31.81
N LEU A 7 69.57 -53.55 -32.81
CA LEU A 7 69.01 -53.12 -34.10
C LEU A 7 67.53 -53.34 -34.17
N ASP A 8 66.90 -53.90 -33.17
CA ASP A 8 65.43 -54.10 -33.11
C ASP A 8 64.72 -52.79 -32.76
N ARG A 9 64.07 -52.18 -33.72
CA ARG A 9 63.31 -50.96 -33.59
C ARG A 9 61.90 -51.22 -33.06
N SER A 10 61.48 -52.47 -32.83
CA SER A 10 60.16 -52.84 -32.28
C SER A 10 59.99 -52.38 -30.79
N GLY A 11 61.15 -52.19 -30.07
CA GLY A 11 61.13 -51.65 -28.72
C GLY A 11 60.82 -50.19 -28.57
N ASN A 12 60.79 -49.40 -29.68
CA ASN A 12 60.50 -47.98 -29.63
C ASN A 12 59.07 -47.70 -29.17
N PHE A 13 58.14 -48.57 -29.51
CA PHE A 13 56.73 -48.43 -29.08
C PHE A 13 56.60 -48.55 -27.52
N GLY A 14 57.32 -49.49 -26.94
CA GLY A 14 57.37 -49.67 -25.46
C GLY A 14 57.92 -48.43 -24.71
N ILE A 15 59.04 -47.88 -25.27
CA ILE A 15 59.63 -46.65 -24.69
C ILE A 15 58.74 -45.45 -24.85
N MET A 16 58.17 -45.28 -26.06
CA MET A 16 57.19 -44.19 -26.35
C MET A 16 55.94 -44.33 -25.47
N THR A 17 55.39 -45.53 -25.30
CA THR A 17 54.27 -45.79 -24.43
C THR A 17 54.60 -45.51 -22.98
N ALA A 18 55.76 -45.93 -22.51
CA ALA A 18 56.19 -45.64 -21.11
C ALA A 18 56.39 -44.15 -20.83
N LEU A 19 56.89 -43.39 -21.86
CA LEU A 19 57.02 -41.92 -21.74
C LEU A 19 55.67 -41.18 -21.82
N LEU A 20 54.70 -41.71 -22.58
CA LEU A 20 53.37 -41.07 -22.75
C LEU A 20 52.37 -41.49 -21.68
N VAL A 21 52.48 -42.64 -21.06
CA VAL A 21 51.56 -43.15 -20.03
C VAL A 21 51.54 -42.25 -18.81
N VAL A 22 52.69 -41.73 -18.35
CA VAL A 22 52.78 -40.88 -17.20
C VAL A 22 51.99 -39.52 -17.41
N PRO A 23 52.23 -38.77 -18.50
CA PRO A 23 51.46 -37.56 -18.76
C PRO A 23 50.01 -37.84 -19.06
N LEU A 24 49.67 -38.97 -19.73
CA LEU A 24 48.25 -39.35 -20.00
C LEU A 24 47.51 -39.70 -18.68
N LEU A 25 48.14 -40.46 -17.80
CA LEU A 25 47.58 -40.77 -16.50
C LEU A 25 47.46 -39.51 -15.62
N GLY A 26 48.46 -38.62 -15.72
CA GLY A 26 48.43 -37.32 -15.07
C GLY A 26 47.26 -36.45 -15.57
N ALA A 27 47.05 -36.36 -16.90
CA ALA A 27 45.97 -35.60 -17.47
C ALA A 27 44.57 -36.18 -17.10
N ALA A 28 44.45 -37.53 -17.19
CA ALA A 28 43.21 -38.21 -16.80
C ALA A 28 42.91 -38.04 -15.30
N GLY A 29 43.93 -38.16 -14.47
CA GLY A 29 43.84 -37.97 -13.02
C GLY A 29 43.45 -36.53 -12.64
N THR A 30 44.05 -35.54 -13.31
CA THR A 30 43.69 -34.13 -13.14
C THR A 30 42.23 -33.89 -13.49
N ALA A 31 41.74 -34.50 -14.58
CA ALA A 31 40.33 -34.36 -14.98
C ALA A 31 39.36 -34.94 -13.93
N ILE A 32 39.74 -36.06 -13.29
CA ILE A 32 38.95 -36.70 -12.21
C ILE A 32 38.91 -35.82 -10.97
N ASP A 33 40.08 -35.35 -10.47
CA ASP A 33 40.17 -34.51 -9.28
C ASP A 33 39.45 -33.17 -9.49
N PHE A 34 39.62 -32.55 -10.67
CA PHE A 34 38.93 -31.32 -11.03
C PHE A 34 37.39 -31.53 -11.16
N GLY A 35 36.96 -32.64 -11.78
CA GLY A 35 35.56 -33.02 -11.84
C GLY A 35 34.93 -33.22 -10.47
N SER A 36 35.65 -33.84 -9.53
CA SER A 36 35.24 -33.99 -8.13
C SER A 36 35.13 -32.65 -7.41
N ALA A 37 36.09 -31.75 -7.62
CA ALA A 37 36.08 -30.41 -7.07
C ALA A 37 34.87 -29.57 -7.62
N LEU A 38 34.59 -29.70 -8.92
CA LEU A 38 33.46 -29.03 -9.54
C LEU A 38 32.12 -29.58 -9.01
N SER A 39 32.01 -30.88 -8.82
CA SER A 39 30.84 -31.51 -8.20
C SER A 39 30.61 -31.02 -6.77
N LEU A 40 31.65 -31.00 -5.95
CA LEU A 40 31.59 -30.48 -4.59
C LEU A 40 31.19 -29.00 -4.59
N ARG A 41 31.78 -28.19 -5.47
CA ARG A 41 31.42 -26.77 -5.60
C ARG A 41 29.94 -26.57 -5.94
N THR A 42 29.41 -27.35 -6.89
CA THR A 42 28.00 -27.28 -7.29
C THR A 42 27.08 -27.64 -6.13
N GLU A 43 27.42 -28.65 -5.36
CA GLU A 43 26.63 -29.08 -4.18
C GLU A 43 26.65 -28.00 -3.09
N LEU A 44 27.81 -27.42 -2.79
CA LEU A 44 27.91 -26.34 -1.82
C LEU A 44 27.20 -25.05 -2.26
N TYR A 45 27.20 -24.74 -3.58
CA TYR A 45 26.42 -23.65 -4.09
C TYR A 45 24.90 -23.89 -3.91
N ALA A 46 24.42 -25.09 -4.22
CA ALA A 46 23.01 -25.42 -4.03
C ALA A 46 22.60 -25.31 -2.55
N ALA A 47 23.48 -25.72 -1.62
CA ALA A 47 23.24 -25.55 -0.20
C ALA A 47 23.29 -24.09 0.25
N ALA A 48 24.19 -23.28 -0.31
CA ALA A 48 24.28 -21.85 -0.02
C ALA A 48 23.06 -21.08 -0.57
N ASP A 49 22.61 -21.41 -1.78
CA ASP A 49 21.40 -20.83 -2.38
C ASP A 49 20.15 -21.18 -1.52
N ALA A 50 20.00 -22.45 -1.14
CA ALA A 50 18.90 -22.88 -0.28
C ALA A 50 18.90 -22.17 1.08
N ALA A 51 20.10 -21.98 1.69
CA ALA A 51 20.27 -21.29 2.95
C ALA A 51 20.02 -19.79 2.82
N ALA A 52 20.52 -19.16 1.77
CA ALA A 52 20.29 -17.73 1.51
C ALA A 52 18.80 -17.41 1.32
N VAL A 53 18.12 -18.15 0.46
CA VAL A 53 16.69 -17.97 0.20
C VAL A 53 15.85 -18.39 1.39
N GLY A 54 16.09 -19.59 1.93
CA GLY A 54 15.28 -20.16 3.01
C GLY A 54 15.24 -19.30 4.27
N SER A 55 16.39 -18.69 4.63
CA SER A 55 16.53 -17.88 5.84
C SER A 55 15.80 -16.56 5.84
N ILE A 56 15.28 -16.08 4.69
CA ILE A 56 14.59 -14.80 4.57
C ILE A 56 13.19 -14.92 3.95
N THR A 57 12.62 -16.12 3.92
CA THR A 57 11.22 -16.33 3.48
C THR A 57 10.23 -15.63 4.42
N PRO A 58 8.98 -15.39 4.00
CA PRO A 58 7.95 -14.74 4.84
C PRO A 58 7.70 -15.38 6.20
N LYS A 59 7.97 -16.67 6.32
CA LYS A 59 7.78 -17.47 7.56
C LYS A 59 9.08 -17.81 8.29
N SER A 60 10.21 -17.26 7.84
CA SER A 60 11.51 -17.49 8.46
C SER A 60 11.64 -16.83 9.83
N ASP A 61 12.60 -17.34 10.62
CA ASP A 61 12.98 -16.73 11.88
C ASP A 61 13.50 -15.30 11.68
N ALA A 62 14.19 -15.04 10.54
CA ALA A 62 14.62 -13.68 10.16
C ALA A 62 13.45 -12.73 9.95
N ALA A 63 12.41 -13.16 9.22
CA ALA A 63 11.23 -12.33 8.99
C ALA A 63 10.50 -12.05 10.31
N THR A 64 10.39 -13.05 11.18
CA THR A 64 9.78 -12.91 12.51
C THR A 64 10.57 -11.91 13.38
N GLN A 65 11.89 -12.03 13.42
CA GLN A 65 12.76 -11.10 14.15
C GLN A 65 12.66 -9.68 13.57
N ALA A 66 12.71 -9.55 12.24
CA ALA A 66 12.64 -8.26 11.55
C ALA A 66 11.35 -7.50 11.84
N ASN A 67 10.22 -8.21 12.00
CA ASN A 67 8.92 -7.61 12.30
C ASN A 67 8.85 -7.01 13.71
N THR A 68 9.68 -7.46 14.64
CA THR A 68 9.74 -6.92 16.00
C THR A 68 10.77 -5.80 16.16
N MET A 69 11.67 -5.63 15.18
CA MET A 69 12.70 -4.59 15.20
C MET A 69 12.14 -3.25 14.75
N SER A 70 12.36 -2.20 15.53
CA SER A 70 11.99 -0.83 15.19
C SER A 70 12.91 -0.16 14.16
N GLY A 71 14.07 -0.74 13.85
CA GLY A 71 15.09 -0.19 12.93
C GLY A 71 15.84 -1.27 12.18
N ASP A 72 16.86 -0.84 11.45
CA ASP A 72 17.78 -1.69 10.70
C ASP A 72 18.75 -2.44 11.62
N GLY A 73 19.28 -3.56 11.17
CA GLY A 73 20.27 -4.31 11.92
C GLY A 73 20.43 -5.77 11.49
N SER A 74 21.31 -6.46 12.22
CA SER A 74 21.60 -7.88 12.00
C SER A 74 20.50 -8.77 12.56
N LEU A 75 20.17 -9.83 11.83
CA LEU A 75 19.13 -10.82 12.16
C LEU A 75 19.82 -12.12 12.63
N THR A 76 20.09 -12.21 13.92
CA THR A 76 20.80 -13.35 14.51
C THR A 76 20.05 -14.66 14.40
N LEU A 77 18.71 -14.64 14.51
CA LEU A 77 17.87 -15.82 14.32
C LEU A 77 17.93 -16.31 12.87
N GLY A 78 17.87 -15.38 11.91
CA GLY A 78 18.02 -15.71 10.48
C GLY A 78 19.40 -16.29 10.15
N LYS A 79 20.48 -15.78 10.77
CA LYS A 79 21.82 -16.35 10.63
C LYS A 79 21.87 -17.79 11.12
N SER A 80 21.27 -18.08 12.28
CA SER A 80 21.20 -19.42 12.84
C SER A 80 20.37 -20.37 11.95
N GLU A 81 19.25 -19.89 11.41
CA GLU A 81 18.41 -20.65 10.49
C GLU A 81 19.14 -20.96 9.18
N ALA A 82 19.82 -19.97 8.56
CA ALA A 82 20.62 -20.18 7.36
C ALA A 82 21.71 -21.24 7.59
N GLN A 83 22.38 -21.21 8.74
CA GLN A 83 23.40 -22.19 9.09
C GLN A 83 22.80 -23.61 9.18
N LYS A 84 21.65 -23.77 9.82
CA LYS A 84 20.94 -25.06 9.89
C LYS A 84 20.55 -25.58 8.50
N ILE A 85 20.01 -24.70 7.66
CA ILE A 85 19.63 -25.07 6.29
C ILE A 85 20.86 -25.53 5.50
N PHE A 86 21.95 -24.76 5.51
CA PHE A 86 23.18 -25.10 4.79
C PHE A 86 23.68 -26.50 5.18
N PHE A 87 23.89 -26.75 6.47
CA PHE A 87 24.42 -28.03 6.93
C PHE A 87 23.42 -29.18 6.76
N SER A 88 22.14 -28.95 6.77
CA SER A 88 21.13 -29.98 6.46
C SER A 88 21.20 -30.47 5.01
N GLN A 89 21.63 -29.63 4.08
CA GLN A 89 21.80 -29.97 2.67
C GLN A 89 23.12 -30.68 2.38
N THR A 90 24.15 -30.39 3.16
CA THR A 90 25.53 -30.90 2.92
C THR A 90 25.89 -32.17 3.71
N SER A 91 25.23 -32.43 4.83
CA SER A 91 25.60 -33.48 5.81
C SER A 91 25.57 -34.93 5.31
N LYS A 92 24.92 -35.22 4.17
CA LYS A 92 24.76 -36.61 3.67
C LYS A 92 25.77 -37.03 2.61
N LYS A 93 26.57 -36.12 2.03
CA LYS A 93 27.45 -36.41 0.88
C LYS A 93 28.85 -35.89 1.01
N GLN A 94 29.15 -35.10 2.02
CA GLN A 94 30.34 -34.29 2.10
C GLN A 94 31.60 -35.09 2.50
N GLY A 95 31.49 -36.32 3.05
CA GLY A 95 32.63 -37.07 3.59
C GLY A 95 33.40 -36.25 4.66
N ASP A 96 34.70 -36.46 4.72
CA ASP A 96 35.58 -35.77 5.69
C ASP A 96 36.12 -34.42 5.18
N VAL A 97 35.47 -33.79 4.15
CA VAL A 97 35.92 -32.48 3.62
C VAL A 97 35.50 -31.37 4.57
N PRO A 98 36.44 -30.63 5.19
CA PRO A 98 36.11 -29.51 6.07
C PRO A 98 35.53 -28.34 5.25
N VAL A 99 34.34 -27.88 5.66
CA VAL A 99 33.69 -26.72 5.07
C VAL A 99 33.51 -25.63 6.13
N THR A 100 33.96 -24.44 5.80
CA THR A 100 33.71 -23.23 6.58
C THR A 100 32.64 -22.40 5.90
N VAL A 101 31.71 -21.84 6.70
CA VAL A 101 30.60 -21.01 6.19
C VAL A 101 30.58 -19.69 6.95
N ASP A 102 30.54 -18.60 6.21
CA ASP A 102 30.27 -17.27 6.76
C ASP A 102 28.89 -16.79 6.28
N ILE A 103 28.04 -16.39 7.24
CA ILE A 103 26.63 -16.03 7.01
C ILE A 103 26.36 -14.69 7.60
N SER A 104 25.77 -13.80 6.78
CA SER A 104 25.26 -12.51 7.18
C SER A 104 23.78 -12.40 6.77
N VAL A 105 22.90 -12.18 7.76
CA VAL A 105 21.49 -11.88 7.51
C VAL A 105 21.16 -10.55 8.16
N GLN A 106 20.62 -9.60 7.36
CA GLN A 106 20.42 -8.21 7.79
C GLN A 106 19.08 -7.70 7.32
N LYS A 107 18.53 -6.74 8.09
CA LYS A 107 17.43 -5.87 7.70
C LYS A 107 17.98 -4.48 7.42
N LYS A 108 17.66 -3.94 6.23
CA LYS A 108 17.97 -2.56 5.87
C LYS A 108 16.81 -1.96 5.08
N ALA A 109 16.23 -0.87 5.59
CA ALA A 109 15.11 -0.15 4.96
C ALA A 109 13.93 -1.07 4.53
N GLY A 110 13.61 -2.09 5.35
CA GLY A 110 12.55 -3.06 5.06
C GLY A 110 12.93 -4.16 4.07
N ILE A 111 14.20 -4.21 3.63
CA ILE A 111 14.72 -5.30 2.81
C ILE A 111 15.51 -6.24 3.73
N LEU A 112 15.16 -7.52 3.72
CA LEU A 112 15.97 -8.58 4.31
C LEU A 112 16.96 -9.04 3.26
N SER A 113 18.23 -9.09 3.62
CA SER A 113 19.29 -9.61 2.77
C SER A 113 20.01 -10.75 3.49
N SER A 114 20.25 -11.85 2.79
CA SER A 114 21.03 -12.98 3.27
C SER A 114 22.18 -13.22 2.33
N THR A 115 23.39 -13.33 2.90
CA THR A 115 24.62 -13.65 2.18
C THR A 115 25.22 -14.87 2.86
N VAL A 116 25.46 -15.92 2.09
CA VAL A 116 26.05 -17.18 2.55
C VAL A 116 27.28 -17.45 1.72
N SER A 117 28.45 -17.36 2.34
CA SER A 117 29.74 -17.66 1.71
C SER A 117 30.31 -18.96 2.27
N PHE A 118 30.82 -19.80 1.39
CA PHE A 118 31.45 -21.07 1.79
C PHE A 118 32.87 -21.17 1.25
N ASN A 119 33.69 -21.94 1.99
CA ASN A 119 35.02 -22.33 1.58
C ASN A 119 35.27 -23.79 2.03
N ALA A 120 35.72 -24.65 1.10
CA ALA A 120 36.01 -26.04 1.35
C ALA A 120 37.31 -26.44 0.68
N THR A 121 38.14 -27.22 1.38
CA THR A 121 39.39 -27.70 0.84
C THR A 121 39.35 -29.23 0.80
N MET A 122 39.38 -29.80 -0.41
CA MET A 122 39.37 -31.24 -0.61
C MET A 122 40.77 -31.77 -0.99
N PRO A 123 41.16 -32.93 -0.50
CA PRO A 123 42.41 -33.59 -0.91
C PRO A 123 42.27 -34.06 -2.37
N THR A 124 43.36 -34.04 -3.13
CA THR A 124 43.45 -34.62 -4.46
C THR A 124 43.88 -36.08 -4.38
N THR A 125 43.40 -36.88 -5.33
CA THR A 125 43.78 -38.30 -5.41
C THR A 125 44.92 -38.49 -6.43
N PHE A 126 44.85 -37.90 -7.56
CA PHE A 126 45.76 -38.08 -8.67
C PHE A 126 46.71 -36.89 -8.86
N MET A 127 46.27 -35.68 -8.65
CA MET A 127 47.07 -34.46 -8.79
C MET A 127 48.22 -34.40 -7.75
N GLN A 128 48.10 -35.10 -6.63
CA GLN A 128 49.18 -35.20 -5.64
C GLN A 128 50.49 -35.78 -6.24
N VAL A 129 50.41 -36.63 -7.27
CA VAL A 129 51.59 -37.15 -7.98
C VAL A 129 52.37 -36.02 -8.69
N MET A 130 51.65 -34.95 -9.04
CA MET A 130 52.23 -33.74 -9.64
C MET A 130 52.53 -32.63 -8.62
N GLY A 131 52.41 -32.92 -7.32
CA GLY A 131 52.68 -31.99 -6.23
C GLY A 131 51.48 -31.12 -5.80
N PHE A 132 50.32 -31.33 -6.35
CA PHE A 132 49.10 -30.62 -5.94
C PHE A 132 48.28 -31.51 -5.00
N HIS A 133 48.38 -31.23 -3.70
CA HIS A 133 47.75 -32.08 -2.66
C HIS A 133 46.32 -31.75 -2.33
N GLN A 134 45.85 -30.56 -2.67
CA GLN A 134 44.51 -30.08 -2.32
C GLN A 134 43.95 -29.12 -3.41
N ILE A 135 42.64 -29.10 -3.52
CA ILE A 135 41.89 -28.12 -4.31
C ILE A 135 40.92 -27.40 -3.39
N THR A 136 40.98 -26.07 -3.39
CA THR A 136 40.03 -25.23 -2.62
C THR A 136 38.87 -24.78 -3.54
N VAL A 137 37.65 -24.99 -3.08
CA VAL A 137 36.45 -24.52 -3.71
C VAL A 137 35.75 -23.51 -2.81
N SER A 138 35.28 -22.40 -3.38
CA SER A 138 34.58 -21.36 -2.64
C SER A 138 33.45 -20.79 -3.48
N GLY A 139 32.52 -20.11 -2.81
CA GLY A 139 31.43 -19.43 -3.46
C GLY A 139 30.63 -18.61 -2.48
N THR A 140 29.74 -17.76 -3.04
CA THR A 140 28.84 -16.92 -2.29
C THR A 140 27.47 -16.94 -2.97
N ALA A 141 26.43 -17.17 -2.18
CA ALA A 141 25.03 -17.03 -2.57
C ALA A 141 24.41 -15.83 -1.85
N THR A 142 23.59 -15.08 -2.53
CA THR A 142 22.87 -13.92 -1.97
C THR A 142 21.40 -13.99 -2.32
N ALA A 143 20.55 -13.60 -1.37
CA ALA A 143 19.11 -13.47 -1.57
C ALA A 143 18.61 -12.19 -0.92
N GLN A 144 17.52 -11.63 -1.47
CA GLN A 144 16.85 -10.48 -0.89
C GLN A 144 15.33 -10.71 -0.86
N TYR A 145 14.69 -10.24 0.20
CA TYR A 145 13.26 -10.27 0.37
C TYR A 145 12.77 -8.92 0.90
N GLU A 146 11.85 -8.29 0.19
CA GLU A 146 11.22 -7.06 0.64
C GLU A 146 10.07 -7.39 1.60
N THR A 147 10.17 -6.92 2.85
CA THR A 147 9.10 -7.13 3.84
C THR A 147 7.87 -6.32 3.46
N PRO A 148 6.65 -6.85 3.67
CA PRO A 148 5.43 -6.09 3.45
C PRO A 148 5.43 -4.78 4.21
N SER A 149 4.90 -3.72 3.59
CA SER A 149 4.77 -2.42 4.24
C SER A 149 3.65 -2.44 5.26
N TYR A 150 3.93 -1.98 6.48
CA TYR A 150 2.92 -1.72 7.50
C TYR A 150 2.31 -0.34 7.28
N MET A 151 1.00 -0.27 7.12
CA MET A 151 0.30 0.97 6.77
C MET A 151 -0.90 1.23 7.67
N ASP A 152 -1.09 2.51 8.03
CA ASP A 152 -2.26 3.03 8.68
C ASP A 152 -3.02 3.92 7.72
N PHE A 153 -4.24 3.55 7.38
CA PHE A 153 -5.14 4.32 6.53
C PHE A 153 -6.12 5.09 7.39
N PHE A 154 -6.14 6.40 7.24
CA PHE A 154 -7.10 7.30 7.85
C PHE A 154 -8.04 7.77 6.74
N MET A 155 -9.20 7.14 6.64
CA MET A 155 -10.20 7.50 5.64
C MET A 155 -10.94 8.75 6.11
N LEU A 156 -10.89 9.82 5.33
CA LEU A 156 -11.64 11.06 5.52
C LEU A 156 -12.68 11.18 4.42
N LEU A 157 -13.93 10.98 4.76
CA LEU A 157 -15.03 10.86 3.82
C LEU A 157 -15.94 12.07 3.94
N ASP A 158 -16.09 12.78 2.85
CA ASP A 158 -17.06 13.85 2.75
C ASP A 158 -18.48 13.27 2.81
N ASN A 159 -19.26 13.72 3.77
CA ASN A 159 -20.67 13.36 3.94
C ASN A 159 -21.58 14.59 4.03
N THR A 160 -21.09 15.74 3.57
CA THR A 160 -21.79 17.02 3.61
C THR A 160 -22.96 17.03 2.62
N PRO A 161 -23.86 18.03 2.66
CA PRO A 161 -25.08 18.03 1.86
C PRO A 161 -24.88 17.84 0.35
N SER A 162 -23.74 18.25 -0.22
CA SER A 162 -23.42 18.01 -1.64
C SER A 162 -23.32 16.52 -2.00
N MET A 163 -22.98 15.68 -1.02
CA MET A 163 -22.97 14.21 -1.17
C MET A 163 -24.37 13.59 -1.13
N GLY A 164 -25.40 14.39 -0.91
CA GLY A 164 -26.82 14.02 -1.03
C GLY A 164 -27.40 14.11 -2.44
N VAL A 165 -26.64 14.49 -3.45
CA VAL A 165 -27.08 14.48 -4.84
C VAL A 165 -27.24 13.05 -5.34
N GLY A 166 -28.21 12.79 -6.22
CA GLY A 166 -28.36 11.51 -6.91
C GLY A 166 -27.04 11.04 -7.52
N ALA A 167 -26.70 9.78 -7.33
CA ALA A 167 -25.39 9.23 -7.72
C ALA A 167 -25.22 9.16 -9.25
N THR A 168 -26.30 8.96 -9.98
CA THR A 168 -26.33 8.85 -11.44
C THR A 168 -27.26 9.90 -12.07
N PRO A 169 -27.17 10.19 -13.37
CA PRO A 169 -28.16 11.02 -14.07
C PRO A 169 -29.60 10.51 -13.92
N ASP A 170 -29.77 9.19 -13.86
CA ASP A 170 -31.08 8.56 -13.64
C ASP A 170 -31.57 8.81 -12.21
N ASP A 171 -30.69 8.69 -11.20
CA ASP A 171 -31.01 9.03 -9.81
C ASP A 171 -31.34 10.51 -9.65
N ILE A 172 -30.60 11.42 -10.31
CA ILE A 172 -30.90 12.86 -10.34
C ILE A 172 -32.28 13.10 -10.94
N THR A 173 -32.61 12.44 -12.05
CA THR A 173 -33.89 12.56 -12.72
C THR A 173 -35.03 12.01 -11.85
N ALA A 174 -34.84 10.85 -11.24
CA ALA A 174 -35.78 10.24 -10.31
C ALA A 174 -36.03 11.13 -9.08
N MET A 175 -34.96 11.73 -8.53
CA MET A 175 -35.03 12.64 -7.39
C MET A 175 -35.82 13.91 -7.75
N LYS A 176 -35.51 14.55 -8.89
CA LYS A 176 -36.26 15.71 -9.39
C LYS A 176 -37.76 15.41 -9.57
N LYS A 177 -38.08 14.24 -10.12
CA LYS A 177 -39.48 13.79 -10.28
C LYS A 177 -40.16 13.57 -8.94
N ALA A 178 -39.48 12.93 -7.98
CA ALA A 178 -40.03 12.66 -6.65
C ALA A 178 -40.26 13.95 -5.84
N THR A 179 -39.48 15.01 -6.13
CA THR A 179 -39.58 16.33 -5.47
C THR A 179 -40.32 17.37 -6.29
N ALA A 180 -41.03 16.99 -7.36
CA ALA A 180 -41.73 17.91 -8.28
C ALA A 180 -42.76 18.84 -7.60
N ASN A 181 -43.39 18.38 -6.52
CA ASN A 181 -44.37 19.16 -5.75
C ASN A 181 -43.73 20.09 -4.70
N GLY A 182 -42.42 19.97 -4.48
CA GLY A 182 -41.71 20.74 -3.48
C GLY A 182 -41.95 20.25 -2.05
N HIS A 183 -41.13 20.72 -1.12
CA HIS A 183 -41.28 20.62 0.32
C HIS A 183 -41.90 21.95 0.82
N ASP A 184 -42.51 22.00 2.00
CA ASP A 184 -43.00 23.22 2.63
C ASP A 184 -43.72 24.22 1.69
N LYS A 185 -44.94 23.91 1.28
CA LYS A 185 -45.79 24.79 0.44
C LYS A 185 -45.22 25.05 -0.98
N GLY A 186 -44.50 24.09 -1.54
CA GLY A 186 -44.03 24.14 -2.92
C GLY A 186 -42.69 24.84 -3.11
N LYS A 187 -41.93 25.04 -2.07
CA LYS A 187 -40.51 25.42 -2.16
C LYS A 187 -39.65 24.23 -2.59
N ASP A 188 -38.52 24.52 -3.19
CA ASP A 188 -37.49 23.54 -3.60
C ASP A 188 -38.01 22.43 -4.52
N LYS A 189 -38.86 22.80 -5.50
CA LYS A 189 -39.37 21.87 -6.53
C LYS A 189 -38.24 21.36 -7.42
N ASN A 190 -38.40 20.14 -7.91
CA ASN A 190 -37.46 19.49 -8.81
C ASN A 190 -36.01 19.47 -8.23
N CYS A 191 -35.92 19.28 -6.93
CA CYS A 191 -34.63 19.26 -6.23
C CYS A 191 -33.87 17.97 -6.48
N ALA A 192 -32.59 18.06 -6.81
CA ALA A 192 -31.70 16.93 -6.99
C ALA A 192 -30.99 16.50 -5.69
N PHE A 193 -31.12 17.26 -4.60
CA PHE A 193 -30.44 17.08 -3.33
C PHE A 193 -31.33 16.41 -2.29
N ALA A 194 -30.82 15.38 -1.66
CA ALA A 194 -31.45 14.67 -0.57
C ALA A 194 -31.06 15.30 0.79
N CYS A 195 -31.70 16.39 1.18
CA CYS A 195 -31.43 17.02 2.47
C CYS A 195 -31.94 16.13 3.62
N HIS A 196 -31.04 15.71 4.54
CA HIS A 196 -31.36 14.87 5.70
C HIS A 196 -31.71 15.77 6.90
N ILE A 197 -32.99 15.99 7.13
CA ILE A 197 -33.46 16.90 8.19
C ILE A 197 -33.76 16.12 9.46
N VAL A 198 -33.01 16.44 10.52
CA VAL A 198 -33.22 15.93 11.89
C VAL A 198 -33.15 17.11 12.84
N SER A 199 -34.26 17.45 13.48
CA SER A 199 -34.34 18.61 14.37
C SER A 199 -33.30 18.54 15.49
N GLU A 200 -33.00 19.67 16.13
CA GLU A 200 -32.08 19.73 17.29
C GLU A 200 -32.49 18.83 18.47
N LYS A 201 -33.75 18.43 18.52
CA LYS A 201 -34.27 17.46 19.49
C LYS A 201 -34.12 16.01 19.04
N GLY A 202 -33.46 15.76 17.93
CA GLY A 202 -33.25 14.41 17.37
C GLY A 202 -34.48 13.82 16.69
N VAL A 203 -35.49 14.63 16.35
CA VAL A 203 -36.67 14.16 15.61
C VAL A 203 -36.42 14.30 14.11
N GLU A 204 -36.48 13.17 13.43
CA GLU A 204 -36.32 13.12 11.98
C GLU A 204 -37.55 13.60 11.26
N ASP A 205 -37.38 14.44 10.26
CA ASP A 205 -38.44 14.84 9.32
C ASP A 205 -38.64 13.72 8.28
N LYS A 206 -39.73 12.98 8.44
CA LYS A 206 -40.08 11.85 7.55
C LYS A 206 -40.39 12.29 6.11
N ASN A 207 -40.65 13.59 5.89
CA ASN A 207 -40.89 14.19 4.58
C ASN A 207 -39.63 14.86 4.01
N SER A 208 -38.53 14.80 4.70
CA SER A 208 -37.24 15.32 4.19
C SER A 208 -36.87 14.65 2.87
N TYR A 209 -36.19 15.37 2.01
CA TYR A 209 -35.79 14.85 0.70
C TYR A 209 -34.87 13.64 0.80
N TYR A 210 -34.18 13.47 1.91
CA TYR A 210 -33.47 12.25 2.23
C TYR A 210 -34.43 11.05 2.32
N ASN A 211 -35.51 11.19 3.07
CA ASN A 211 -36.52 10.13 3.17
C ASN A 211 -37.28 9.92 1.85
N VAL A 212 -37.53 11.01 1.09
CA VAL A 212 -38.09 10.91 -0.26
C VAL A 212 -37.19 10.10 -1.19
N ALA A 213 -35.85 10.33 -1.15
CA ALA A 213 -34.89 9.54 -1.90
C ALA A 213 -34.96 8.05 -1.53
N ARG A 214 -34.92 7.74 -0.22
CA ARG A 214 -35.00 6.35 0.29
C ARG A 214 -36.30 5.65 -0.15
N ASN A 215 -37.42 6.34 -0.02
CA ASN A 215 -38.73 5.79 -0.37
C ASN A 215 -38.92 5.55 -1.88
N ASN A 216 -38.17 6.26 -2.72
CA ASN A 216 -38.21 6.11 -4.18
C ASN A 216 -37.06 5.29 -4.75
N GLY A 217 -36.21 4.67 -3.88
CA GLY A 217 -35.07 3.85 -4.30
C GLY A 217 -33.98 4.66 -5.03
N VAL A 218 -33.88 5.97 -4.76
CA VAL A 218 -32.82 6.82 -5.31
C VAL A 218 -31.54 6.59 -4.53
N THR A 219 -30.47 6.23 -5.24
CA THR A 219 -29.12 6.14 -4.69
C THR A 219 -28.49 7.54 -4.69
N ILE A 220 -27.92 7.94 -3.56
CA ILE A 220 -27.20 9.21 -3.44
C ILE A 220 -25.69 8.97 -3.33
N ARG A 221 -24.85 9.98 -3.62
CA ARG A 221 -23.39 9.83 -3.70
C ARG A 221 -22.78 9.20 -2.45
N ILE A 222 -23.25 9.58 -1.25
CA ILE A 222 -22.70 9.02 -0.01
C ILE A 222 -22.93 7.51 0.11
N ASP A 223 -24.01 6.97 -0.47
CA ASP A 223 -24.29 5.54 -0.45
C ASP A 223 -23.26 4.77 -1.27
N VAL A 224 -22.88 5.31 -2.44
CA VAL A 224 -21.85 4.71 -3.29
C VAL A 224 -20.49 4.76 -2.60
N VAL A 225 -20.17 5.88 -1.92
CA VAL A 225 -18.94 5.98 -1.13
C VAL A 225 -18.93 4.96 0.01
N ALA A 226 -20.03 4.82 0.74
CA ALA A 226 -20.12 3.84 1.84
C ALA A 226 -19.94 2.40 1.34
N ALA A 227 -20.58 2.06 0.22
CA ALA A 227 -20.44 0.75 -0.42
C ALA A 227 -18.98 0.51 -0.88
N ALA A 228 -18.36 1.51 -1.50
CA ALA A 228 -16.97 1.43 -1.96
C ALA A 228 -15.97 1.27 -0.79
N VAL A 229 -16.20 1.94 0.34
CA VAL A 229 -15.38 1.76 1.56
C VAL A 229 -15.49 0.33 2.08
N LYS A 230 -16.70 -0.23 2.08
CA LYS A 230 -16.95 -1.61 2.50
C LYS A 230 -16.22 -2.62 1.60
N ALA A 231 -16.31 -2.43 0.28
CA ALA A 231 -15.59 -3.26 -0.70
C ALA A 231 -14.07 -3.13 -0.55
N LEU A 232 -13.57 -1.91 -0.31
CA LEU A 232 -12.15 -1.67 -0.05
C LEU A 232 -11.64 -2.46 1.16
N MET A 233 -12.43 -2.62 2.23
CA MET A 233 -12.03 -3.43 3.38
C MET A 233 -11.87 -4.90 3.02
N ALA A 234 -12.72 -5.43 2.15
CA ALA A 234 -12.57 -6.79 1.63
C ALA A 234 -11.29 -6.89 0.77
N LYS A 235 -11.08 -5.95 -0.13
CA LYS A 235 -9.86 -5.89 -0.97
C LYS A 235 -8.59 -5.79 -0.14
N ALA A 236 -8.57 -4.94 0.87
CA ALA A 236 -7.43 -4.78 1.78
C ALA A 236 -7.13 -6.09 2.53
N LYS A 237 -8.19 -6.79 2.98
CA LYS A 237 -8.06 -8.10 3.63
C LYS A 237 -7.47 -9.15 2.68
N ASP A 238 -7.87 -9.18 1.42
CA ASP A 238 -7.37 -10.14 0.43
C ASP A 238 -5.94 -9.81 -0.03
N THR A 239 -5.56 -8.54 0.01
CA THR A 239 -4.24 -8.05 -0.42
C THR A 239 -3.19 -8.21 0.67
N GLN A 240 -3.59 -8.20 1.95
CA GLN A 240 -2.63 -8.28 3.05
C GLN A 240 -1.93 -9.64 3.09
N SER A 241 -0.61 -9.63 3.27
CA SER A 241 0.20 -10.84 3.45
C SER A 241 0.28 -11.31 4.91
N MET A 242 -0.11 -10.44 5.86
CA MET A 242 -0.22 -10.75 7.29
C MET A 242 -1.34 -9.92 7.94
N ALA A 243 -2.01 -10.48 8.95
CA ALA A 243 -3.20 -9.87 9.58
C ALA A 243 -2.96 -8.47 10.19
N SER A 244 -1.72 -8.13 10.54
CA SER A 244 -1.35 -6.83 11.11
C SER A 244 -0.79 -5.83 10.09
N GLN A 245 -0.81 -6.15 8.80
CA GLN A 245 -0.20 -5.31 7.77
C GLN A 245 -0.91 -3.96 7.64
N PHE A 246 -2.22 -3.95 7.59
CA PHE A 246 -3.03 -2.73 7.45
C PHE A 246 -3.85 -2.49 8.69
N ARG A 247 -3.95 -1.20 9.09
CA ARG A 247 -4.96 -0.71 10.01
C ARG A 247 -5.75 0.39 9.31
N VAL A 248 -7.04 0.44 9.55
CA VAL A 248 -7.93 1.43 8.95
C VAL A 248 -8.75 2.10 10.02
N ALA A 249 -8.82 3.43 9.98
CA ALA A 249 -9.79 4.25 10.69
C ALA A 249 -10.65 4.99 9.68
N ALA A 250 -11.91 5.23 9.98
CA ALA A 250 -12.82 5.97 9.12
C ALA A 250 -13.46 7.14 9.86
N TYR A 251 -13.51 8.28 9.18
CA TYR A 251 -14.06 9.54 9.69
C TYR A 251 -14.92 10.20 8.62
N THR A 252 -15.98 10.87 9.05
CA THR A 252 -16.73 11.81 8.21
C THR A 252 -16.63 13.23 8.79
N PHE A 253 -17.02 14.24 8.01
CA PHE A 253 -16.93 15.65 8.40
C PHE A 253 -17.78 16.02 9.62
N GLY A 254 -18.75 15.20 9.96
CA GLY A 254 -19.61 15.31 11.12
C GLY A 254 -20.80 14.37 10.99
N LYS A 255 -21.36 13.93 12.09
CA LYS A 255 -22.65 13.22 12.06
C LYS A 255 -23.78 14.17 11.77
N THR A 256 -23.67 15.40 12.27
CA THR A 256 -24.65 16.48 12.15
C THR A 256 -23.97 17.77 11.69
N ALA A 257 -24.74 18.70 11.13
CA ALA A 257 -24.25 20.04 10.79
C ALA A 257 -23.74 20.82 12.01
N GLN A 258 -24.27 20.54 13.21
CA GLN A 258 -23.76 21.11 14.45
C GLN A 258 -22.34 20.63 14.79
N ASP A 259 -22.07 19.34 14.55
CA ASP A 259 -20.71 18.79 14.69
C ASP A 259 -19.75 19.45 13.71
N ALA A 260 -20.14 19.55 12.43
CA ALA A 260 -19.34 20.21 11.38
C ALA A 260 -19.06 21.68 11.72
N LYS A 261 -20.07 22.43 12.20
CA LYS A 261 -19.91 23.82 12.69
C LYS A 261 -18.92 23.91 13.86
N ALA A 262 -18.89 22.90 14.72
CA ALA A 262 -17.95 22.80 15.83
C ALA A 262 -16.59 22.21 15.44
N ALA A 263 -16.32 22.01 14.14
CA ALA A 263 -15.11 21.38 13.59
C ALA A 263 -14.84 19.98 14.19
N LYS A 264 -15.90 19.21 14.46
CA LYS A 264 -15.82 17.91 15.10
C LYS A 264 -16.09 16.81 14.08
N LEU A 265 -15.03 16.08 13.71
CA LEU A 265 -15.18 14.89 12.90
C LEU A 265 -16.02 13.82 13.60
N PHE A 266 -16.82 13.10 12.84
CA PHE A 266 -17.48 11.89 13.32
C PHE A 266 -16.58 10.68 13.05
N LYS A 267 -16.15 10.01 14.11
CA LYS A 267 -15.36 8.78 14.00
C LYS A 267 -16.29 7.60 13.77
N VAL A 268 -16.28 7.09 12.55
CA VAL A 268 -17.05 5.92 12.13
C VAL A 268 -16.42 4.63 12.69
N SER A 269 -15.08 4.55 12.64
CA SER A 269 -14.30 3.42 13.16
C SER A 269 -12.98 3.90 13.72
N ASP A 270 -12.57 3.33 14.86
CA ASP A 270 -11.21 3.48 15.37
C ASP A 270 -10.19 2.82 14.45
N LEU A 271 -8.92 3.19 14.61
CA LEU A 271 -7.81 2.60 13.86
C LEU A 271 -7.61 1.14 14.29
N ASP A 272 -8.07 0.21 13.46
CA ASP A 272 -8.08 -1.22 13.75
C ASP A 272 -7.49 -2.04 12.59
N TYR A 273 -6.84 -3.15 12.90
CA TYR A 273 -6.40 -4.16 11.94
C TYR A 273 -7.51 -5.19 11.65
N ASN A 274 -8.58 -5.24 12.43
CA ASN A 274 -9.75 -6.04 12.13
C ASN A 274 -10.61 -5.36 11.04
N LEU A 275 -10.17 -5.53 9.78
CA LEU A 275 -10.83 -4.93 8.63
C LEU A 275 -12.29 -5.37 8.48
N GLY A 276 -12.66 -6.54 9.02
CA GLY A 276 -14.05 -6.99 9.07
C GLY A 276 -14.90 -6.13 10.01
N ALA A 277 -14.39 -5.78 11.18
CA ALA A 277 -15.07 -4.88 12.11
C ALA A 277 -15.20 -3.47 11.53
N VAL A 278 -14.15 -2.97 10.86
CA VAL A 278 -14.19 -1.69 10.15
C VAL A 278 -15.25 -1.72 9.05
N ALA A 279 -15.34 -2.81 8.26
CA ALA A 279 -16.37 -2.96 7.23
C ALA A 279 -17.79 -2.89 7.80
N VAL A 280 -18.05 -3.52 8.95
CA VAL A 280 -19.37 -3.42 9.62
C VAL A 280 -19.66 -1.98 10.06
N ALA A 281 -18.67 -1.26 10.57
CA ALA A 281 -18.83 0.13 10.98
C ALA A 281 -19.17 1.07 9.79
N THR A 282 -18.87 0.67 8.54
CA THR A 282 -19.22 1.48 7.36
C THR A 282 -20.73 1.69 7.18
N ASP A 283 -21.57 0.86 7.80
CA ASP A 283 -23.01 1.04 7.79
C ASP A 283 -23.44 2.34 8.53
N MET A 284 -22.56 2.95 9.33
CA MET A 284 -22.78 4.26 9.97
C MET A 284 -22.40 5.44 9.06
N ILE A 285 -21.78 5.21 7.92
CA ILE A 285 -21.48 6.26 6.93
C ILE A 285 -22.78 6.67 6.27
N ASN A 286 -23.20 7.89 6.53
CA ASN A 286 -24.45 8.42 6.01
C ASN A 286 -24.34 9.93 5.75
N LEU A 287 -25.28 10.46 4.98
CA LEU A 287 -25.40 11.89 4.75
C LEU A 287 -25.52 12.63 6.10
N MET A 288 -24.76 13.70 6.23
CA MET A 288 -24.82 14.59 7.40
C MET A 288 -26.25 15.11 7.59
N SER A 289 -26.77 15.04 8.81
CA SER A 289 -28.08 15.62 9.10
C SER A 289 -27.97 17.11 9.40
N ILE A 290 -28.99 17.86 8.97
CA ILE A 290 -29.17 19.28 9.24
C ILE A 290 -30.44 19.50 10.06
N PRO A 291 -30.48 20.44 11.04
CA PRO A 291 -31.66 20.62 11.90
C PRO A 291 -32.83 21.30 11.18
N SER A 292 -32.54 22.02 10.12
CA SER A 292 -33.55 22.71 9.26
C SER A 292 -32.91 23.10 7.94
N GLN A 293 -33.70 23.37 6.93
CA GLN A 293 -33.25 24.02 5.70
C GLN A 293 -32.56 25.36 6.00
N ASN A 294 -31.49 25.66 5.25
CA ASN A 294 -30.65 26.85 5.43
C ASN A 294 -30.02 26.99 6.82
N TYR A 295 -29.85 25.86 7.54
CA TYR A 295 -29.16 25.89 8.84
C TYR A 295 -27.77 26.47 8.66
N TYR A 296 -27.46 27.50 9.47
CA TYR A 296 -26.16 28.18 9.45
C TYR A 296 -25.76 28.66 8.05
N ASN A 297 -26.72 29.14 7.24
CA ASN A 297 -26.56 29.55 5.85
C ASN A 297 -25.91 28.48 4.97
N ASP A 298 -26.19 27.18 5.23
CA ASP A 298 -25.66 26.00 4.51
C ASP A 298 -24.12 25.83 4.57
N GLN A 299 -23.45 26.48 5.50
CA GLN A 299 -21.99 26.47 5.66
C GLN A 299 -21.52 25.19 6.37
N GLN A 300 -21.74 24.02 5.76
CA GLN A 300 -21.44 22.72 6.37
C GLN A 300 -20.22 21.99 5.77
N THR A 301 -19.67 22.48 4.65
CA THR A 301 -18.56 21.82 3.94
C THR A 301 -17.26 22.60 4.17
N SER A 302 -16.61 22.38 5.30
CA SER A 302 -15.30 22.97 5.61
C SER A 302 -14.19 21.94 5.46
N PHE A 303 -13.53 21.90 4.30
CA PHE A 303 -12.33 21.08 4.10
C PHE A 303 -11.21 21.49 5.04
N ASP A 304 -11.06 22.79 5.34
CA ASP A 304 -10.03 23.27 6.26
C ASP A 304 -10.15 22.64 7.63
N GLU A 305 -11.36 22.63 8.20
CA GLU A 305 -11.58 22.07 9.52
C GLU A 305 -11.53 20.54 9.51
N ALA A 306 -12.02 19.90 8.44
CA ALA A 306 -11.93 18.45 8.30
C ALA A 306 -10.48 17.96 8.18
N LEU A 307 -9.65 18.64 7.38
CA LEU A 307 -8.24 18.31 7.22
C LEU A 307 -7.42 18.62 8.48
N LYS A 308 -7.72 19.69 9.21
CA LYS A 308 -7.11 19.94 10.53
C LYS A 308 -7.54 18.88 11.56
N GLY A 309 -8.80 18.49 11.52
CA GLY A 309 -9.34 17.44 12.38
C GLY A 309 -8.61 16.12 12.19
N ILE A 310 -8.45 15.66 10.94
CA ILE A 310 -7.73 14.42 10.66
C ILE A 310 -6.24 14.53 10.99
N ASP A 311 -5.61 15.68 10.77
CA ASP A 311 -4.23 15.94 11.17
C ASP A 311 -4.04 15.80 12.68
N THR A 312 -5.04 16.24 13.48
CA THR A 312 -5.06 16.11 14.92
C THR A 312 -5.27 14.66 15.39
N GLU A 313 -6.10 13.88 14.68
CA GLU A 313 -6.31 12.45 14.96
C GLU A 313 -5.05 11.62 14.69
N ILE A 314 -4.25 11.99 13.69
CA ILE A 314 -3.02 11.28 13.33
C ILE A 314 -1.88 11.65 14.29
N LYS A 315 -1.60 10.79 15.25
CA LYS A 315 -0.53 11.01 16.23
C LYS A 315 0.84 10.65 15.68
N GLY A 316 1.85 11.46 16.04
CA GLY A 316 3.26 11.26 15.66
C GLY A 316 3.54 11.48 14.17
N ASN A 317 4.76 11.21 13.75
CA ASN A 317 5.19 11.37 12.36
C ASN A 317 4.70 10.23 11.48
N ALA A 318 4.75 10.43 10.17
CA ALA A 318 4.62 9.35 9.21
C ALA A 318 5.79 8.37 9.39
N GLY A 319 5.50 7.08 9.54
CA GLY A 319 6.55 6.06 9.57
C GLY A 319 7.00 5.67 8.17
N MET A 320 8.06 4.87 8.10
CA MET A 320 8.58 4.29 6.86
C MET A 320 7.83 3.02 6.41
N GLY A 321 6.98 2.47 7.27
CA GLY A 321 6.27 1.21 7.01
C GLY A 321 7.14 -0.04 7.12
N THR A 322 8.33 0.06 7.71
CA THR A 322 9.29 -1.04 7.77
C THR A 322 9.05 -2.02 8.92
N SER A 323 8.17 -1.65 9.85
CA SER A 323 7.78 -2.49 10.99
C SER A 323 6.41 -2.08 11.52
N ASN A 324 5.83 -2.91 12.40
CA ASN A 324 4.59 -2.59 13.10
C ASN A 324 4.71 -1.35 14.02
N ALA A 325 5.91 -1.06 14.52
CA ALA A 325 6.20 0.11 15.35
C ALA A 325 6.41 1.39 14.52
N ASP A 326 6.75 1.25 13.23
CA ASP A 326 7.09 2.35 12.32
C ASP A 326 6.19 2.32 11.08
N ARG A 327 4.88 2.43 11.30
CA ARG A 327 3.86 2.31 10.25
C ARG A 327 3.77 3.55 9.40
N GLN A 328 3.69 3.38 8.07
CA GLN A 328 3.43 4.48 7.14
C GLN A 328 1.98 4.96 7.31
N LYS A 329 1.78 6.27 7.35
CA LYS A 329 0.46 6.87 7.52
C LYS A 329 -0.03 7.49 6.23
N ILE A 330 -1.26 7.16 5.88
CA ILE A 330 -1.93 7.61 4.66
C ILE A 330 -3.30 8.18 5.02
N VAL A 331 -3.58 9.40 4.59
CA VAL A 331 -4.94 9.94 4.56
C VAL A 331 -5.56 9.56 3.21
N PHE A 332 -6.65 8.82 3.26
CA PHE A 332 -7.45 8.47 2.08
C PHE A 332 -8.67 9.39 2.05
N PHE A 333 -8.58 10.45 1.26
CA PHE A 333 -9.55 11.55 1.22
C PHE A 333 -10.50 11.40 0.05
N VAL A 334 -11.81 11.34 0.32
CA VAL A 334 -12.88 11.19 -0.66
C VAL A 334 -13.82 12.37 -0.57
N ALA A 335 -13.92 13.19 -1.61
CA ALA A 335 -14.78 14.38 -1.65
C ALA A 335 -15.09 14.84 -3.08
N ASP A 336 -16.10 15.71 -3.22
CA ASP A 336 -16.45 16.37 -4.48
C ASP A 336 -15.70 17.70 -4.73
N GLY A 337 -14.89 18.15 -3.77
CA GLY A 337 -13.96 19.26 -3.90
C GLY A 337 -14.58 20.66 -3.86
N VAL A 338 -15.89 20.79 -3.58
CA VAL A 338 -16.59 22.06 -3.44
C VAL A 338 -16.76 22.40 -1.96
N ALA A 339 -16.00 23.39 -1.47
CA ALA A 339 -16.17 23.93 -0.13
C ALA A 339 -17.38 24.87 -0.06
N ASP A 340 -18.11 24.81 1.04
CA ASP A 340 -19.15 25.74 1.43
C ASP A 340 -19.02 26.00 2.93
N SER A 341 -18.23 27.00 3.29
CA SER A 341 -17.75 27.19 4.63
C SER A 341 -17.80 28.64 5.11
N TYR A 342 -17.70 28.83 6.42
CA TYR A 342 -17.60 30.15 7.03
C TYR A 342 -16.15 30.64 7.08
N LYS A 343 -15.86 31.69 6.30
CA LYS A 343 -14.55 32.34 6.26
C LYS A 343 -14.71 33.88 6.38
N PRO A 344 -14.87 34.42 7.59
CA PRO A 344 -15.13 35.85 7.78
C PRO A 344 -13.95 36.74 7.35
N ALA A 345 -12.73 36.19 7.29
CA ALA A 345 -11.54 36.89 6.83
C ALA A 345 -11.47 37.04 5.28
N GLY A 346 -12.41 36.45 4.57
CA GLY A 346 -12.49 36.47 3.10
C GLY A 346 -12.25 35.11 2.45
N CYS A 347 -12.89 34.91 1.32
CA CYS A 347 -12.76 33.72 0.50
C CYS A 347 -11.49 33.76 -0.33
N THR A 348 -10.89 32.60 -0.61
CA THR A 348 -9.77 32.47 -1.55
C THR A 348 -10.22 32.53 -3.00
N SER A 349 -11.51 32.27 -3.28
CA SER A 349 -12.14 32.42 -4.59
C SER A 349 -12.84 33.78 -4.75
N PRO A 350 -12.99 34.29 -5.99
CA PRO A 350 -13.43 35.66 -6.26
C PRO A 350 -14.87 36.01 -5.86
N LYS A 351 -15.69 35.05 -5.41
CA LYS A 351 -17.06 35.31 -4.97
C LYS A 351 -17.26 34.86 -3.53
N GLY A 352 -17.20 35.81 -2.59
CA GLY A 352 -17.76 35.64 -1.26
C GLY A 352 -19.27 35.84 -1.30
N VAL A 353 -19.98 35.09 -0.47
CA VAL A 353 -21.41 35.28 -0.21
C VAL A 353 -21.57 36.17 1.02
N ASN A 354 -22.67 36.91 1.13
CA ASN A 354 -22.97 37.73 2.29
C ASN A 354 -22.83 36.92 3.63
N GLY A 355 -22.27 37.55 4.65
CA GLY A 355 -22.15 36.94 5.98
C GLY A 355 -20.94 36.03 6.18
N GLY A 356 -19.93 36.07 5.30
CA GLY A 356 -18.69 35.28 5.43
C GLY A 356 -18.79 33.84 4.91
N ARG A 357 -19.86 33.50 4.18
CA ARG A 357 -19.99 32.24 3.47
C ARG A 357 -19.08 32.24 2.24
N CYS A 358 -18.26 31.20 2.09
CA CYS A 358 -17.37 31.01 0.96
C CYS A 358 -17.72 29.70 0.25
N ILE A 359 -18.07 29.81 -1.04
CA ILE A 359 -18.26 28.68 -1.93
C ILE A 359 -17.08 28.72 -2.90
N GLU A 360 -16.17 27.77 -2.78
CA GLU A 360 -14.87 27.79 -3.45
C GLU A 360 -14.30 26.39 -3.63
N PRO A 361 -13.31 26.18 -4.54
CA PRO A 361 -12.54 24.94 -4.56
C PRO A 361 -11.79 24.76 -3.24
N ILE A 362 -11.44 23.50 -2.91
CA ILE A 362 -10.65 23.18 -1.71
C ILE A 362 -9.39 24.05 -1.61
N ASP A 363 -9.10 24.56 -0.41
CA ASP A 363 -7.80 25.15 -0.06
C ASP A 363 -6.82 24.03 0.29
N THR A 364 -5.71 23.97 -0.42
CA THR A 364 -4.73 22.88 -0.32
C THR A 364 -3.70 23.04 0.79
N SER A 365 -3.74 24.16 1.54
CA SER A 365 -2.76 24.47 2.58
C SER A 365 -2.71 23.41 3.71
N ASN A 366 -3.86 22.87 4.10
CA ASN A 366 -3.91 21.81 5.12
C ASN A 366 -3.51 20.43 4.57
N CYS A 367 -3.72 20.18 3.27
CA CYS A 367 -3.14 19.01 2.60
C CYS A 367 -1.61 19.08 2.62
N GLN A 368 -1.05 20.27 2.39
CA GLN A 368 0.41 20.47 2.42
C GLN A 368 0.98 20.21 3.80
N LYS A 369 0.32 20.65 4.88
CA LYS A 369 0.75 20.36 6.27
C LYS A 369 0.86 18.85 6.55
N LEU A 370 -0.11 18.06 6.08
CA LEU A 370 -0.05 16.60 6.18
C LEU A 370 1.17 16.05 5.42
N LYS A 371 1.38 16.52 4.18
CA LYS A 371 2.53 16.11 3.35
C LYS A 371 3.87 16.52 3.98
N ASP A 372 3.97 17.68 4.61
CA ASP A 372 5.17 18.16 5.31
C ASP A 372 5.53 17.28 6.53
N ARG A 373 4.54 16.62 7.15
CA ARG A 373 4.74 15.60 8.17
C ARG A 373 5.14 14.23 7.57
N GLY A 374 5.30 14.12 6.25
CA GLY A 374 5.56 12.86 5.53
C GLY A 374 4.32 11.96 5.39
N ILE A 375 3.14 12.42 5.81
CA ILE A 375 1.87 11.69 5.65
C ILE A 375 1.47 11.75 4.18
N LYS A 376 1.23 10.60 3.57
CA LYS A 376 0.74 10.54 2.18
C LYS A 376 -0.74 10.91 2.15
N VAL A 377 -1.13 11.76 1.21
CA VAL A 377 -2.53 12.12 0.97
C VAL A 377 -2.95 11.50 -0.35
N ALA A 378 -3.81 10.50 -0.29
CA ALA A 378 -4.44 9.86 -1.45
C ALA A 378 -5.83 10.45 -1.63
N VAL A 379 -6.10 11.01 -2.80
CA VAL A 379 -7.34 11.72 -3.08
C VAL A 379 -8.15 10.96 -4.13
N LEU A 380 -9.36 10.61 -3.76
CA LEU A 380 -10.41 10.18 -4.68
C LEU A 380 -11.39 11.34 -4.87
N TYR A 381 -11.28 12.00 -6.00
CA TYR A 381 -12.18 13.07 -6.39
C TYR A 381 -13.43 12.48 -7.05
N THR A 382 -14.57 12.57 -6.38
CA THR A 382 -15.87 12.25 -6.95
C THR A 382 -16.35 13.45 -7.77
N THR A 383 -16.23 13.36 -9.10
CA THR A 383 -16.47 14.52 -9.98
C THR A 383 -17.82 15.18 -9.75
N TYR A 384 -17.81 16.50 -9.69
CA TYR A 384 -19.03 17.27 -9.53
C TYR A 384 -19.86 17.19 -10.81
N LEU A 385 -21.04 16.57 -10.74
CA LEU A 385 -21.93 16.48 -11.91
C LEU A 385 -22.60 17.83 -12.14
N PRO A 386 -22.56 18.38 -13.37
CA PRO A 386 -23.24 19.61 -13.71
C PRO A 386 -24.75 19.53 -13.44
N LEU A 387 -25.31 20.57 -12.84
CA LEU A 387 -26.72 20.71 -12.57
C LEU A 387 -27.25 21.98 -13.27
N PRO A 388 -27.43 21.95 -14.62
CA PRO A 388 -27.70 23.15 -15.41
C PRO A 388 -29.01 23.83 -15.07
N ASP A 389 -29.96 23.12 -14.48
CA ASP A 389 -31.27 23.68 -14.04
C ASP A 389 -31.26 24.12 -12.57
N ASN A 390 -30.08 24.16 -11.91
CA ASN A 390 -29.94 24.53 -10.51
C ASN A 390 -29.23 25.87 -10.38
N ASP A 391 -29.90 26.87 -9.81
CA ASP A 391 -29.38 28.23 -9.66
C ASP A 391 -28.10 28.25 -8.78
N PHE A 392 -28.06 27.48 -7.70
CA PHE A 392 -26.86 27.38 -6.85
C PHE A 392 -25.64 26.89 -7.64
N TYR A 393 -25.84 25.85 -8.45
CA TYR A 393 -24.74 25.37 -9.29
C TYR A 393 -24.31 26.45 -10.31
N ASN A 394 -25.28 27.06 -11.04
CA ASN A 394 -24.96 28.01 -12.09
C ASN A 394 -24.30 29.28 -11.56
N ASP A 395 -24.76 29.78 -10.42
CA ASP A 395 -24.29 31.05 -9.85
C ASP A 395 -23.00 30.91 -9.05
N TRP A 396 -22.82 29.78 -8.37
CA TRP A 396 -21.78 29.64 -7.35
C TRP A 396 -20.70 28.60 -7.66
N VAL A 397 -21.02 27.45 -8.26
CA VAL A 397 -20.07 26.36 -8.52
C VAL A 397 -19.47 26.46 -9.92
N LYS A 398 -20.32 26.62 -10.94
CA LYS A 398 -19.90 26.69 -12.34
C LYS A 398 -18.79 27.71 -12.65
N PRO A 399 -18.73 28.90 -12.02
CA PRO A 399 -17.67 29.88 -12.27
C PRO A 399 -16.24 29.36 -11.98
N PHE A 400 -16.11 28.34 -11.13
CA PHE A 400 -14.81 27.74 -10.79
C PHE A 400 -14.73 26.22 -11.01
N GLU A 401 -15.73 25.61 -11.61
CA GLU A 401 -15.81 24.16 -11.84
C GLU A 401 -14.52 23.57 -12.43
N THR A 402 -13.95 24.26 -13.43
CA THR A 402 -12.72 23.83 -14.09
C THR A 402 -11.48 23.81 -13.18
N LYS A 403 -11.54 24.45 -12.01
CA LYS A 403 -10.44 24.51 -11.03
C LYS A 403 -10.53 23.41 -9.97
N ILE A 404 -11.70 22.78 -9.82
CA ILE A 404 -11.93 21.79 -8.74
C ILE A 404 -10.96 20.63 -8.87
N ALA A 405 -10.91 19.99 -10.04
CA ALA A 405 -10.05 18.83 -10.29
C ALA A 405 -8.58 19.14 -10.02
N ALA A 406 -8.07 20.28 -10.52
CA ALA A 406 -6.69 20.70 -10.32
C ALA A 406 -6.35 20.92 -8.84
N LYS A 407 -7.29 21.51 -8.06
CA LYS A 407 -7.10 21.70 -6.62
C LYS A 407 -7.16 20.41 -5.82
N MET A 408 -8.00 19.48 -6.20
CA MET A 408 -8.02 18.14 -5.61
C MET A 408 -6.74 17.35 -5.91
N GLU A 409 -6.20 17.47 -7.14
CA GLU A 409 -4.91 16.89 -7.50
C GLU A 409 -3.74 17.53 -6.75
N GLU A 410 -3.74 18.87 -6.58
CA GLU A 410 -2.75 19.59 -5.77
C GLU A 410 -2.76 19.14 -4.28
N CYS A 411 -3.93 18.82 -3.74
CA CYS A 411 -4.06 18.24 -2.40
C CYS A 411 -3.37 16.88 -2.28
N ALA A 412 -3.43 16.05 -3.31
CA ALA A 412 -2.86 14.71 -3.31
C ALA A 412 -1.32 14.73 -3.23
N THR A 413 -0.76 13.66 -2.69
CA THR A 413 0.65 13.33 -2.93
C THR A 413 0.82 12.96 -4.40
N PRO A 414 1.88 13.41 -5.09
CA PRO A 414 2.08 13.10 -6.51
C PRO A 414 1.89 11.62 -6.84
N GLY A 415 1.03 11.34 -7.80
CA GLY A 415 0.67 10.00 -8.22
C GLY A 415 -0.46 9.34 -7.43
N PHE A 416 -0.98 9.93 -6.36
CA PHE A 416 -2.08 9.38 -5.55
C PHE A 416 -3.39 10.18 -5.71
N TYR A 417 -3.65 10.62 -6.92
CA TYR A 417 -4.89 11.26 -7.32
C TYR A 417 -5.66 10.39 -8.30
N PHE A 418 -6.96 10.24 -8.07
CA PHE A 418 -7.90 9.62 -8.98
C PHE A 418 -9.16 10.49 -9.05
N ALA A 419 -9.59 10.79 -10.26
CA ALA A 419 -10.90 11.39 -10.52
C ALA A 419 -11.84 10.30 -11.04
N VAL A 420 -13.04 10.22 -10.51
CA VAL A 420 -14.06 9.25 -10.89
C VAL A 420 -15.43 9.91 -10.91
N SER A 421 -16.20 9.67 -11.96
CA SER A 421 -17.61 10.00 -11.94
C SER A 421 -18.35 9.04 -11.01
N PRO A 422 -19.38 9.49 -10.29
CA PRO A 422 -20.23 8.57 -9.52
C PRO A 422 -20.83 7.44 -10.36
N THR A 423 -20.90 7.62 -11.69
CA THR A 423 -21.40 6.63 -12.66
C THR A 423 -20.34 5.62 -13.12
N ASP A 424 -19.05 5.89 -12.87
CA ASP A 424 -17.93 5.18 -13.51
C ASP A 424 -17.21 4.21 -12.57
N GLY A 425 -17.85 3.80 -11.46
CA GLY A 425 -17.28 2.80 -10.57
C GLY A 425 -16.34 3.41 -9.51
N ILE A 426 -16.93 4.08 -8.51
CA ILE A 426 -16.18 4.58 -7.32
C ILE A 426 -15.46 3.44 -6.61
N GLU A 427 -16.05 2.25 -6.56
CA GLU A 427 -15.47 1.07 -5.93
C GLU A 427 -14.16 0.68 -6.61
N GLU A 428 -14.17 0.51 -7.93
CA GLU A 428 -12.99 0.14 -8.71
C GLU A 428 -11.89 1.20 -8.64
N ALA A 429 -12.27 2.49 -8.66
CA ALA A 429 -11.31 3.58 -8.51
C ALA A 429 -10.67 3.62 -7.13
N MET A 430 -11.45 3.35 -6.07
CA MET A 430 -10.97 3.27 -4.70
C MET A 430 -10.01 2.09 -4.50
N GLU A 431 -10.35 0.91 -5.04
CA GLU A 431 -9.48 -0.26 -5.04
C GLU A 431 -8.19 -0.02 -5.82
N ALA A 432 -8.28 0.58 -7.01
CA ALA A 432 -7.11 0.88 -7.84
C ALA A 432 -6.15 1.86 -7.14
N LEU A 433 -6.69 2.90 -6.51
CA LEU A 433 -5.90 3.85 -5.72
C LEU A 433 -5.24 3.17 -4.52
N PHE A 434 -5.96 2.31 -3.80
CA PHE A 434 -5.42 1.52 -2.70
C PHE A 434 -4.28 0.62 -3.17
N LEU A 435 -4.49 -0.17 -4.23
CA LEU A 435 -3.45 -1.05 -4.77
C LEU A 435 -2.22 -0.28 -5.21
N LYS A 436 -2.39 0.89 -5.82
CA LYS A 436 -1.29 1.78 -6.21
C LYS A 436 -0.49 2.26 -5.00
N ILE A 437 -1.16 2.57 -3.88
CA ILE A 437 -0.49 2.99 -2.64
C ILE A 437 0.32 1.83 -2.04
N VAL A 438 -0.30 0.64 -1.96
CA VAL A 438 0.32 -0.55 -1.36
C VAL A 438 1.51 -1.06 -2.17
N SER A 439 1.46 -0.95 -3.52
CA SER A 439 2.53 -1.37 -4.43
C SER A 439 3.57 -0.28 -4.70
N ALA A 440 3.38 0.95 -4.19
CA ALA A 440 4.33 2.04 -4.43
C ALA A 440 5.71 1.72 -3.80
N PRO A 441 6.81 1.95 -4.55
CA PRO A 441 8.16 1.76 -4.02
C PRO A 441 8.38 2.57 -2.74
N ARG A 442 9.11 1.99 -1.78
CA ARG A 442 9.56 2.71 -0.58
C ARG A 442 10.72 3.63 -0.96
N ILE A 443 10.71 4.84 -0.44
CA ILE A 443 11.89 5.70 -0.50
C ILE A 443 12.87 5.13 0.53
N THR A 444 13.94 4.48 0.05
CA THR A 444 15.08 4.10 0.86
C THR A 444 16.07 5.25 0.80
N SER A 445 16.07 6.10 1.82
CA SER A 445 17.06 7.17 1.98
C SER A 445 18.41 6.61 2.43
#